data_421842a0da1b4e0a86cca0843be9048e
#
_entry.id   421842a0da1b4e0a86cca0843be9048e
#
_cell.length_a   1.000
_cell.length_b   1.000
_cell.length_c   1.000
_cell.angle_alpha   90.00
_cell.angle_beta   90.00
_cell.angle_gamma   90.00
#
_symmetry.space_group_name_H-M   'P 1'
#
loop_
_entity.id
_entity.type
_entity.pdbx_description
1 polymer ?
#
loop_
_entity_poly.entity_id
_entity_poly.type
_entity_poly.pdbx_seq_one_letter_code
_entity_poly.pdbx_strand_id
1 'polypeptide(L)'
;MSKLVEELKDEFDYIILDCPAGIEQGFKNAIAAADRALIVTTPEVSAIRDADRIIGLLEANDIHKIDLVINRIRMDMVERGDMLSKDDVLDILAVDLIGIVPDDENIVISTNQGEPLVGSNTPAGKAYQNICDRVMGKEVPFMEITGPTFFQRLAHVFKK
;
A
#
# COMPACT_ATOMS: atom_id res chain seq x y z
N MET A 1 -24.12 3.15 -4.94
CA MET A 1 -22.97 2.25 -4.72
C MET A 1 -23.42 0.97 -4.01
N SER A 2 -23.98 1.00 -2.82
CA SER A 2 -24.36 -0.20 -2.04
C SER A 2 -25.23 -1.19 -2.79
N LYS A 3 -26.26 -0.72 -3.53
CA LYS A 3 -27.11 -1.62 -4.35
C LYS A 3 -26.34 -2.34 -5.44
N LEU A 4 -25.40 -1.66 -6.12
CA LEU A 4 -24.54 -2.27 -7.14
C LEU A 4 -23.60 -3.32 -6.54
N VAL A 5 -22.99 -3.01 -5.40
CA VAL A 5 -22.12 -3.96 -4.70
C VAL A 5 -22.91 -5.19 -4.26
N GLU A 6 -24.13 -5.02 -3.77
CA GLU A 6 -25.00 -6.14 -3.37
C GLU A 6 -25.36 -7.04 -4.54
N GLU A 7 -25.65 -6.48 -5.71
CA GLU A 7 -25.92 -7.24 -6.95
C GLU A 7 -24.69 -8.02 -7.44
N LEU A 8 -23.46 -7.51 -7.20
CA LEU A 8 -22.21 -8.13 -7.64
C LEU A 8 -21.69 -9.21 -6.66
N LYS A 9 -22.13 -9.23 -5.41
CA LYS A 9 -21.66 -10.20 -4.40
C LYS A 9 -21.92 -11.67 -4.78
N ASP A 10 -22.95 -11.94 -5.56
CA ASP A 10 -23.26 -13.29 -6.01
C ASP A 10 -22.42 -13.72 -7.22
N GLU A 11 -21.74 -12.78 -7.89
CA GLU A 11 -20.97 -13.04 -9.12
C GLU A 11 -19.46 -13.02 -8.89
N PHE A 12 -18.97 -12.31 -7.86
CA PHE A 12 -17.55 -12.07 -7.64
C PHE A 12 -17.10 -12.39 -6.21
N ASP A 13 -15.97 -13.08 -6.08
CA ASP A 13 -15.34 -13.35 -4.77
C ASP A 13 -14.78 -12.10 -4.12
N TYR A 14 -14.34 -11.11 -4.93
CA TYR A 14 -13.78 -9.84 -4.49
C TYR A 14 -14.33 -8.68 -5.32
N ILE A 15 -14.74 -7.62 -4.64
CA ILE A 15 -15.16 -6.35 -5.25
C ILE A 15 -14.26 -5.26 -4.71
N ILE A 16 -13.49 -4.62 -5.58
CA ILE A 16 -12.57 -3.54 -5.19
C ILE A 16 -13.20 -2.20 -5.56
N LEU A 17 -13.38 -1.35 -4.54
CA LEU A 17 -13.86 0.01 -4.70
C LEU A 17 -12.67 0.96 -4.70
N ASP A 18 -12.27 1.43 -5.88
CA ASP A 18 -11.22 2.46 -6.00
C ASP A 18 -11.77 3.82 -5.54
N CYS A 19 -11.14 4.35 -4.49
CA CYS A 19 -11.55 5.61 -3.88
C CYS A 19 -10.63 6.75 -4.33
N PRO A 20 -11.20 7.88 -4.78
CA PRO A 20 -10.40 9.08 -4.99
C PRO A 20 -9.80 9.57 -3.68
N ALA A 21 -8.68 10.27 -3.75
CA ALA A 21 -8.07 10.91 -2.60
C ALA A 21 -9.05 11.91 -1.93
N GLY A 22 -9.03 11.93 -0.60
CA GLY A 22 -9.88 12.83 0.21
C GLY A 22 -11.07 12.14 0.85
N ILE A 23 -11.90 12.94 1.53
CA ILE A 23 -12.99 12.49 2.41
C ILE A 23 -14.38 12.94 1.90
N GLU A 24 -14.47 13.25 0.61
CA GLU A 24 -15.68 13.80 0.01
C GLU A 24 -16.72 12.71 -0.33
N GLN A 25 -17.68 13.03 -1.20
CA GLN A 25 -18.82 12.15 -1.50
C GLN A 25 -18.39 10.79 -2.08
N GLY A 26 -17.30 10.74 -2.85
CA GLY A 26 -16.75 9.48 -3.37
C GLY A 26 -16.33 8.51 -2.27
N PHE A 27 -15.58 9.00 -1.29
CA PHE A 27 -15.21 8.24 -0.11
C PHE A 27 -16.43 7.74 0.67
N LYS A 28 -17.40 8.63 0.97
CA LYS A 28 -18.63 8.25 1.69
C LYS A 28 -19.42 7.16 0.96
N ASN A 29 -19.48 7.23 -0.36
CA ASN A 29 -20.20 6.23 -1.17
C ASN A 29 -19.48 4.88 -1.15
N ALA A 30 -18.14 4.87 -1.12
CA ALA A 30 -17.35 3.64 -1.07
C ALA A 30 -17.47 2.96 0.31
N ILE A 31 -17.27 3.70 1.40
CA ILE A 31 -17.35 3.14 2.77
C ILE A 31 -18.75 2.60 3.09
N ALA A 32 -19.80 3.18 2.54
CA ALA A 32 -21.19 2.71 2.74
C ALA A 32 -21.44 1.31 2.12
N ALA A 33 -20.53 0.80 1.30
CA ALA A 33 -20.66 -0.47 0.60
C ALA A 33 -19.51 -1.46 0.90
N ALA A 34 -18.47 -0.99 1.59
CA ALA A 34 -17.28 -1.78 1.91
C ALA A 34 -17.42 -2.46 3.27
N ASP A 35 -16.88 -3.66 3.38
CA ASP A 35 -16.75 -4.43 4.63
C ASP A 35 -15.29 -4.50 5.14
N ARG A 36 -14.35 -4.04 4.31
CA ARG A 36 -12.91 -3.98 4.61
C ARG A 36 -12.28 -2.77 3.92
N ALA A 37 -11.28 -2.18 4.51
CA ALA A 37 -10.51 -1.09 3.92
C ALA A 37 -9.04 -1.47 3.77
N LEU A 38 -8.43 -1.05 2.66
CA LEU A 38 -7.01 -1.14 2.42
C LEU A 38 -6.46 0.29 2.32
N ILE A 39 -5.73 0.71 3.34
CA ILE A 39 -5.06 2.01 3.39
C ILE A 39 -3.71 1.88 2.67
N VAL A 40 -3.50 2.71 1.66
CA VAL A 40 -2.22 2.80 0.95
C VAL A 40 -1.63 4.17 1.22
N THR A 41 -0.48 4.21 1.89
CA THR A 41 0.20 5.46 2.25
C THR A 41 1.70 5.38 1.98
N THR A 42 2.37 6.52 1.92
CA THR A 42 3.83 6.61 1.87
C THR A 42 4.37 6.91 3.28
N PRO A 43 5.62 6.50 3.61
CA PRO A 43 6.20 6.72 4.94
C PRO A 43 6.72 8.16 5.12
N GLU A 44 5.85 9.13 4.85
CA GLU A 44 6.06 10.56 5.00
C GLU A 44 5.08 11.13 6.02
N VAL A 45 5.53 12.03 6.89
CA VAL A 45 4.74 12.54 8.02
C VAL A 45 3.37 13.09 7.59
N SER A 46 3.30 13.79 6.46
CA SER A 46 2.03 14.32 5.93
C SER A 46 1.08 13.22 5.51
N ALA A 47 1.57 12.23 4.76
CA ALA A 47 0.78 11.10 4.30
C ALA A 47 0.27 10.22 5.46
N ILE A 48 1.11 10.03 6.49
CA ILE A 48 0.71 9.29 7.69
C ILE A 48 -0.40 10.03 8.47
N ARG A 49 -0.34 11.36 8.60
CA ARG A 49 -1.42 12.14 9.22
C ARG A 49 -2.74 12.04 8.46
N ASP A 50 -2.67 12.02 7.13
CA ASP A 50 -3.86 11.84 6.30
C ASP A 50 -4.41 10.43 6.44
N ALA A 51 -3.57 9.40 6.48
CA ALA A 51 -3.95 8.02 6.72
C ALA A 51 -4.62 7.84 8.10
N ASP A 52 -4.04 8.38 9.17
CA ASP A 52 -4.59 8.33 10.53
C ASP A 52 -6.02 8.94 10.56
N ARG A 53 -6.19 10.09 9.90
CA ARG A 53 -7.52 10.72 9.79
C ARG A 53 -8.53 9.84 9.05
N ILE A 54 -8.12 9.17 7.98
CA ILE A 54 -8.97 8.26 7.22
C ILE A 54 -9.33 7.04 8.06
N ILE A 55 -8.38 6.47 8.80
CA ILE A 55 -8.61 5.34 9.72
C ILE A 55 -9.67 5.71 10.74
N GLY A 56 -9.54 6.85 11.43
CA GLY A 56 -10.56 7.32 12.37
C GLY A 56 -11.93 7.52 11.75
N LEU A 57 -12.03 7.94 10.47
CA LEU A 57 -13.30 8.05 9.76
C LEU A 57 -13.88 6.67 9.39
N LEU A 58 -13.05 5.69 9.05
CA LEU A 58 -13.50 4.32 8.78
C LEU A 58 -14.09 3.67 10.03
N GLU A 59 -13.39 3.78 11.16
CA GLU A 59 -13.83 3.27 12.46
C GLU A 59 -15.16 3.93 12.91
N ALA A 60 -15.28 5.24 12.72
CA ALA A 60 -16.51 5.98 13.01
C ALA A 60 -17.70 5.58 12.11
N ASN A 61 -17.45 4.84 11.02
CA ASN A 61 -18.46 4.29 10.13
C ASN A 61 -18.52 2.76 10.17
N ASP A 62 -18.14 2.15 11.30
CA ASP A 62 -18.20 0.72 11.59
C ASP A 62 -17.33 -0.18 10.68
N ILE A 63 -16.32 0.38 10.00
CA ILE A 63 -15.32 -0.40 9.27
C ILE A 63 -14.11 -0.61 10.18
N HIS A 64 -14.02 -1.80 10.79
CA HIS A 64 -12.95 -2.16 11.73
C HIS A 64 -11.89 -3.09 11.12
N LYS A 65 -12.16 -3.68 9.96
CA LYS A 65 -11.16 -4.46 9.22
C LYS A 65 -10.38 -3.53 8.31
N ILE A 66 -9.29 -3.00 8.84
CA ILE A 66 -8.44 -2.02 8.16
C ILE A 66 -7.03 -2.59 8.04
N ASP A 67 -6.55 -2.71 6.82
CA ASP A 67 -5.20 -3.17 6.52
C ASP A 67 -4.36 -2.04 5.91
N LEU A 68 -3.06 -2.09 6.13
CA LEU A 68 -2.10 -1.08 5.70
C LEU A 68 -1.15 -1.61 4.63
N VAL A 69 -0.95 -0.82 3.59
CA VAL A 69 0.18 -0.95 2.66
C VAL A 69 1.06 0.29 2.78
N ILE A 70 2.31 0.09 3.14
CA ILE A 70 3.33 1.14 3.08
C ILE A 70 3.94 1.12 1.67
N ASN A 71 3.70 2.16 0.91
CA ASN A 71 4.12 2.27 -0.49
C ASN A 71 5.35 3.18 -0.63
N ARG A 72 6.19 2.90 -1.62
CA ARG A 72 7.36 3.72 -1.99
C ARG A 72 8.38 3.89 -0.87
N ILE A 73 8.59 2.86 -0.04
CA ILE A 73 9.61 2.92 1.01
C ILE A 73 11.02 2.92 0.39
N ARG A 74 11.89 3.77 0.93
CA ARG A 74 13.30 3.88 0.55
C ARG A 74 14.18 3.59 1.75
N MET A 75 14.80 2.41 1.77
CA MET A 75 15.62 1.97 2.90
C MET A 75 16.84 2.85 3.13
N ASP A 76 17.43 3.41 2.07
CA ASP A 76 18.53 4.37 2.19
C ASP A 76 18.13 5.67 2.92
N MET A 77 16.87 6.10 2.81
CA MET A 77 16.32 7.25 3.54
C MET A 77 15.94 6.88 4.97
N VAL A 78 15.37 5.69 5.18
CA VAL A 78 15.04 5.18 6.52
C VAL A 78 16.31 5.05 7.37
N GLU A 79 17.39 4.46 6.83
CA GLU A 79 18.68 4.32 7.52
C GLU A 79 19.31 5.67 7.94
N ARG A 80 19.04 6.75 7.20
CA ARG A 80 19.51 8.10 7.53
C ARG A 80 18.58 8.88 8.46
N GLY A 81 17.39 8.37 8.73
CA GLY A 81 16.36 9.07 9.48
C GLY A 81 15.61 10.15 8.68
N ASP A 82 15.72 10.13 7.34
CA ASP A 82 15.04 11.06 6.44
C ASP A 82 13.62 10.60 6.06
N MET A 83 13.27 9.36 6.39
CA MET A 83 11.98 8.72 6.12
C MET A 83 11.58 7.86 7.31
N LEU A 84 10.29 7.80 7.62
CA LEU A 84 9.76 6.94 8.68
C LEU A 84 10.04 5.46 8.36
N SER A 85 10.41 4.70 9.38
CA SER A 85 10.53 3.25 9.27
C SER A 85 9.16 2.58 9.26
N LYS A 86 9.13 1.29 8.92
CA LYS A 86 7.92 0.47 9.05
C LYS A 86 7.37 0.52 10.49
N ASP A 87 8.26 0.41 11.47
CA ASP A 87 7.87 0.35 12.88
C ASP A 87 7.31 1.70 13.35
N ASP A 88 7.91 2.83 12.95
CA ASP A 88 7.37 4.17 13.22
C ASP A 88 5.94 4.34 12.66
N VAL A 89 5.71 3.86 11.44
CA VAL A 89 4.39 3.95 10.80
C VAL A 89 3.36 3.09 11.54
N LEU A 90 3.72 1.88 11.94
CA LEU A 90 2.84 0.98 12.67
C LEU A 90 2.53 1.49 14.09
N ASP A 91 3.51 2.08 14.77
CA ASP A 91 3.32 2.69 16.08
C ASP A 91 2.34 3.88 16.04
N ILE A 92 2.32 4.62 14.92
CA ILE A 92 1.41 5.76 14.75
C ILE A 92 0.01 5.32 14.35
N LEU A 93 -0.12 4.44 13.35
CA LEU A 93 -1.42 4.10 12.75
C LEU A 93 -2.15 2.97 13.47
N ALA A 94 -1.45 2.11 14.21
CA ALA A 94 -1.99 1.00 15.00
C ALA A 94 -2.98 0.08 14.24
N VAL A 95 -2.71 -0.18 12.95
CA VAL A 95 -3.48 -1.08 12.09
C VAL A 95 -2.60 -2.20 11.53
N ASP A 96 -3.23 -3.27 11.05
CA ASP A 96 -2.53 -4.45 10.56
C ASP A 96 -1.82 -4.18 9.24
N LEU A 97 -0.53 -4.52 9.19
CA LEU A 97 0.28 -4.38 7.98
C LEU A 97 0.02 -5.57 7.04
N ILE A 98 -0.38 -5.28 5.81
CA ILE A 98 -0.55 -6.31 4.78
C ILE A 98 0.54 -6.29 3.71
N GLY A 99 1.27 -5.18 3.57
CA GLY A 99 2.35 -5.10 2.60
C GLY A 99 3.24 -3.89 2.70
N ILE A 100 4.45 -4.05 2.16
CA ILE A 100 5.43 -2.98 1.99
C ILE A 100 5.92 -3.04 0.56
N VAL A 101 5.81 -1.93 -0.16
CA VAL A 101 6.24 -1.81 -1.56
C VAL A 101 7.44 -0.86 -1.60
N PRO A 102 8.61 -1.31 -2.08
CA PRO A 102 9.76 -0.44 -2.25
C PRO A 102 9.54 0.57 -3.37
N ASP A 103 10.24 1.70 -3.30
CA ASP A 103 10.34 2.64 -4.42
C ASP A 103 11.14 1.97 -5.53
N ASP A 104 10.49 1.69 -6.66
CA ASP A 104 11.02 0.89 -7.77
C ASP A 104 10.74 1.62 -9.09
N GLU A 105 11.79 1.95 -9.84
CA GLU A 105 11.67 2.65 -11.14
C GLU A 105 10.88 1.84 -12.17
N ASN A 106 10.85 0.51 -12.04
CA ASN A 106 10.09 -0.35 -12.94
C ASN A 106 8.58 -0.08 -12.86
N ILE A 107 8.07 0.50 -11.77
CA ILE A 107 6.66 0.94 -11.67
C ILE A 107 6.37 2.01 -12.73
N VAL A 108 7.25 3.00 -12.83
CA VAL A 108 7.08 4.08 -13.82
C VAL A 108 7.21 3.54 -15.24
N ILE A 109 8.18 2.64 -15.49
CA ILE A 109 8.41 2.04 -16.81
C ILE A 109 7.19 1.23 -17.24
N SER A 110 6.69 0.32 -16.40
CA SER A 110 5.55 -0.54 -16.71
C SER A 110 4.25 0.27 -16.88
N THR A 111 4.04 1.28 -16.03
CA THR A 111 2.88 2.19 -16.13
C THR A 111 2.88 2.94 -17.48
N ASN A 112 4.03 3.44 -17.92
CA ASN A 112 4.15 4.12 -19.22
C ASN A 112 3.92 3.17 -20.41
N GLN A 113 4.16 1.88 -20.23
CA GLN A 113 3.91 0.84 -21.23
C GLN A 113 2.46 0.31 -21.19
N GLY A 114 1.69 0.67 -20.15
CA GLY A 114 0.35 0.15 -19.91
C GLY A 114 0.34 -1.31 -19.44
N GLU A 115 1.47 -1.79 -18.90
CA GLU A 115 1.62 -3.17 -18.43
C GLU A 115 1.59 -3.23 -16.90
N PRO A 116 0.86 -4.20 -16.30
CA PRO A 116 0.87 -4.37 -14.85
C PRO A 116 2.21 -4.96 -14.39
N LEU A 117 2.75 -4.42 -13.29
CA LEU A 117 4.00 -4.91 -12.71
C LEU A 117 3.82 -6.19 -11.89
N VAL A 118 2.60 -6.51 -11.48
CA VAL A 118 2.26 -7.71 -10.70
C VAL A 118 2.66 -8.97 -11.47
N GLY A 119 3.32 -9.91 -10.77
CA GLY A 119 3.84 -11.14 -11.39
C GLY A 119 5.21 -10.99 -12.04
N SER A 120 5.78 -9.78 -12.10
CA SER A 120 7.17 -9.59 -12.52
C SER A 120 8.16 -9.99 -11.41
N ASN A 121 9.43 -10.22 -11.80
CA ASN A 121 10.49 -10.51 -10.84
C ASN A 121 11.10 -9.27 -10.16
N THR A 122 10.54 -8.08 -10.38
CA THR A 122 10.99 -6.85 -9.73
C THR A 122 10.64 -6.86 -8.24
N PRO A 123 11.35 -6.08 -7.39
CA PRO A 123 11.01 -5.99 -5.98
C PRO A 123 9.57 -5.53 -5.73
N ALA A 124 9.09 -4.51 -6.44
CA ALA A 124 7.72 -4.04 -6.33
C ALA A 124 6.70 -5.06 -6.86
N GLY A 125 6.99 -5.74 -7.99
CA GLY A 125 6.11 -6.78 -8.53
C GLY A 125 5.88 -7.93 -7.56
N LYS A 126 6.94 -8.39 -6.89
CA LYS A 126 6.85 -9.40 -5.83
C LYS A 126 6.08 -8.89 -4.60
N ALA A 127 6.29 -7.63 -4.23
CA ALA A 127 5.56 -7.01 -3.12
C ALA A 127 4.05 -6.99 -3.39
N TYR A 128 3.63 -6.57 -4.59
CA TYR A 128 2.22 -6.58 -4.99
C TYR A 128 1.64 -8.00 -5.03
N GLN A 129 2.39 -8.98 -5.54
CA GLN A 129 1.95 -10.39 -5.54
C GLN A 129 1.71 -10.88 -4.10
N ASN A 130 2.63 -10.60 -3.18
CA ASN A 130 2.51 -10.98 -1.77
C ASN A 130 1.33 -10.28 -1.07
N ILE A 131 1.04 -9.02 -1.45
CA ILE A 131 -0.14 -8.30 -0.95
C ILE A 131 -1.42 -8.99 -1.44
N CYS A 132 -1.52 -9.32 -2.73
CA CYS A 132 -2.66 -10.05 -3.29
C CYS A 132 -2.87 -11.38 -2.56
N ASP A 133 -1.81 -12.17 -2.35
CA ASP A 133 -1.89 -13.45 -1.66
C ASP A 133 -2.40 -13.29 -0.21
N ARG A 134 -1.95 -12.26 0.53
CA ARG A 134 -2.45 -11.97 1.88
C ARG A 134 -3.89 -11.46 1.90
N VAL A 135 -4.29 -10.64 0.91
CA VAL A 135 -5.71 -10.24 0.75
C VAL A 135 -6.60 -11.45 0.57
N MET A 136 -6.13 -12.46 -0.16
CA MET A 136 -6.80 -13.75 -0.35
C MET A 136 -6.69 -14.70 0.85
N GLY A 137 -6.10 -14.27 1.97
CA GLY A 137 -6.01 -15.05 3.21
C GLY A 137 -4.85 -16.05 3.25
N LYS A 138 -3.89 -15.99 2.33
CA LYS A 138 -2.70 -16.84 2.37
C LYS A 138 -1.67 -16.28 3.36
N GLU A 139 -1.02 -17.16 4.09
CA GLU A 139 0.13 -16.80 4.92
C GLU A 139 1.38 -16.68 4.06
N VAL A 140 1.84 -15.45 3.84
CA VAL A 140 3.05 -15.14 3.09
C VAL A 140 3.98 -14.30 3.96
N PRO A 141 5.24 -14.71 4.19
CA PRO A 141 6.19 -13.93 4.97
C PRO A 141 6.47 -12.58 4.31
N PHE A 142 6.75 -11.55 5.11
CA PHE A 142 7.19 -10.26 4.57
C PHE A 142 8.56 -10.40 3.93
N MET A 143 8.74 -9.73 2.78
CA MET A 143 10.04 -9.66 2.11
C MET A 143 10.98 -8.76 2.93
N GLU A 144 12.24 -9.17 3.04
CA GLU A 144 13.29 -8.26 3.51
C GLU A 144 13.57 -7.23 2.41
N ILE A 145 13.26 -5.98 2.69
CA ILE A 145 13.61 -4.86 1.82
C ILE A 145 14.97 -4.37 2.26
N THR A 146 16.00 -4.79 1.54
CA THR A 146 17.38 -4.34 1.81
C THR A 146 17.66 -3.06 1.01
N GLY A 147 18.33 -2.11 1.66
CA GLY A 147 18.86 -0.93 0.98
C GLY A 147 19.92 -1.29 -0.08
N PRO A 148 20.30 -0.36 -0.96
CA PRO A 148 21.31 -0.61 -1.96
C PRO A 148 22.62 -1.06 -1.29
N THR A 149 23.18 -2.17 -1.75
CA THR A 149 24.45 -2.70 -1.24
C THR A 149 25.57 -1.69 -1.43
N PHE A 150 26.62 -1.77 -0.60
CA PHE A 150 27.80 -0.90 -0.69
C PHE A 150 28.34 -0.81 -2.13
N PHE A 151 28.37 -1.92 -2.87
CA PHE A 151 28.81 -1.97 -4.26
C PHE A 151 27.87 -1.21 -5.22
N GLN A 152 26.56 -1.23 -4.98
CA GLN A 152 25.59 -0.44 -5.78
C GLN A 152 25.74 1.07 -5.50
N ARG A 153 26.04 1.45 -4.27
CA ARG A 153 26.35 2.85 -3.91
C ARG A 153 27.63 3.33 -4.61
N LEU A 154 28.67 2.50 -4.66
CA LEU A 154 29.91 2.83 -5.37
C LEU A 154 29.69 2.97 -6.89
N ALA A 155 28.93 2.07 -7.51
CA ALA A 155 28.64 2.09 -8.94
C ALA A 155 27.89 3.36 -9.36
N HIS A 156 27.06 3.93 -8.49
CA HIS A 156 26.35 5.19 -8.76
C HIS A 156 27.28 6.43 -8.71
N VAL A 157 28.35 6.39 -7.92
CA VAL A 157 29.35 7.48 -7.83
C VAL A 157 30.23 7.53 -9.08
N PHE A 158 30.49 6.37 -9.72
CA PHE A 158 31.33 6.28 -10.93
C PHE A 158 30.56 6.40 -12.26
N LYS A 159 29.25 6.63 -12.23
CA LYS A 159 28.39 6.82 -13.42
C LYS A 159 28.02 8.28 -13.69
N LYS A 160 28.68 9.24 -13.03
CA LYS A 160 28.58 10.67 -13.34
C LYS A 160 29.75 11.14 -14.18
#